data_1ac84fd1b765f2e583f3e3a00b58ba48
#
_entry.id   1ac84fd1b765f2e583f3e3a00b58ba48
#
_cell.length_a   1.000
_cell.length_b   1.000
_cell.length_c   1.000
_cell.angle_alpha   90.00
_cell.angle_beta   90.00
_cell.angle_gamma   90.00
#
_symmetry.space_group_name_H-M   'P 1'
#
loop_
_entity.id
_entity.type
_entity.pdbx_description
1 polymer ?
#
loop_
_entity_poly.entity_id
_entity_poly.type
_entity_poly.pdbx_seq_one_letter_code
_entity_poly.pdbx_strand_id
1 'polypeptide(L)'
;MKESIVKDETTWWKEIRKNELNTVLEILTNQKNLEILEIGGRDGYQANMISDKGHNVTSIDINPIYPQFHTVQKGTIHQLNFKENSFDIIYSSNMLQEIQNIEESFTEMKRVLKKDGIIIHIVPSSWWSLITNFWHYCIIPKYLIRSNKFKKIFNSNLKEVQVEKNGSIKSSRKNLKQLFFHPLGANT
;
A
#
# COMPACT_ATOMS: atom_id res chain seq x y z
N MET A 1 24.90 9.86 1.11
CA MET A 1 23.96 9.84 2.25
C MET A 1 22.50 9.56 1.82
N LYS A 2 22.01 9.98 0.63
CA LYS A 2 20.67 9.62 0.12
C LYS A 2 20.58 8.17 -0.39
N GLU A 3 21.63 7.63 -1.00
CA GLU A 3 21.64 6.25 -1.52
C GLU A 3 21.65 5.17 -0.42
N SER A 4 22.26 5.44 0.74
CA SER A 4 22.26 4.51 1.86
C SER A 4 20.90 4.39 2.53
N ILE A 5 20.12 5.47 2.59
CA ILE A 5 18.77 5.49 3.19
C ILE A 5 17.78 4.71 2.30
N VAL A 6 17.88 4.87 0.98
CA VAL A 6 16.99 4.15 0.03
C VAL A 6 17.28 2.64 0.02
N LYS A 7 18.55 2.25 0.16
CA LYS A 7 18.93 0.83 0.28
C LYS A 7 18.38 0.18 1.57
N ASP A 8 18.34 0.93 2.66
CA ASP A 8 17.87 0.45 3.96
C ASP A 8 16.33 0.26 3.97
N GLU A 9 15.58 1.20 3.40
CA GLU A 9 14.11 1.08 3.27
C GLU A 9 13.70 -0.12 2.41
N THR A 10 14.35 -0.36 1.27
CA THR A 10 14.03 -1.51 0.41
C THR A 10 14.35 -2.84 1.07
N THR A 11 15.40 -2.94 1.86
CA THR A 11 15.79 -4.13 2.59
C THR A 11 14.81 -4.44 3.73
N TRP A 12 14.39 -3.43 4.47
CA TRP A 12 13.45 -3.56 5.56
C TRP A 12 12.05 -4.03 5.08
N TRP A 13 11.54 -3.47 3.98
CA TRP A 13 10.27 -3.90 3.39
C TRP A 13 10.32 -5.35 2.91
N LYS A 14 11.42 -5.78 2.33
CA LYS A 14 11.60 -7.18 1.91
C LYS A 14 11.60 -8.14 3.10
N GLU A 15 12.21 -7.77 4.20
CA GLU A 15 12.21 -8.61 5.40
C GLU A 15 10.81 -8.73 6.02
N ILE A 16 10.03 -7.64 6.06
CA ILE A 16 8.62 -7.70 6.48
C ILE A 16 7.83 -8.64 5.56
N ARG A 17 7.92 -8.45 4.24
CA ARG A 17 7.21 -9.28 3.25
C ARG A 17 7.60 -10.76 3.34
N LYS A 18 8.86 -11.04 3.61
CA LYS A 18 9.35 -12.38 3.84
C LYS A 18 8.74 -13.01 5.10
N ASN A 19 8.68 -12.26 6.20
CA ASN A 19 8.10 -12.74 7.44
C ASN A 19 6.58 -12.97 7.34
N GLU A 20 5.87 -12.07 6.68
CA GLU A 20 4.45 -12.25 6.36
C GLU A 20 4.22 -13.53 5.55
N LEU A 21 5.03 -13.74 4.52
CA LEU A 21 4.91 -14.89 3.65
C LEU A 21 5.28 -16.20 4.34
N ASN A 22 6.25 -16.22 5.27
CA ASN A 22 6.64 -17.44 5.99
C ASN A 22 5.46 -18.10 6.67
N THR A 23 4.54 -17.32 7.25
CA THR A 23 3.31 -17.85 7.85
C THR A 23 2.41 -18.54 6.81
N VAL A 24 2.34 -17.99 5.60
CA VAL A 24 1.59 -18.60 4.48
C VAL A 24 2.27 -19.86 3.99
N LEU A 25 3.60 -19.83 3.85
CA LEU A 25 4.39 -20.98 3.41
C LEU A 25 4.30 -22.16 4.39
N GLU A 26 4.12 -21.91 5.70
CA GLU A 26 3.85 -22.96 6.68
C GLU A 26 2.54 -23.70 6.37
N ILE A 27 1.50 -23.00 5.95
CA ILE A 27 0.21 -23.58 5.54
C ILE A 27 0.40 -24.45 4.28
N LEU A 28 1.32 -24.06 3.39
CA LEU A 28 1.58 -24.72 2.11
C LEU A 28 2.61 -25.86 2.20
N THR A 29 3.26 -26.08 3.35
CA THR A 29 4.45 -26.95 3.50
C THR A 29 4.23 -28.39 3.00
N ASN A 30 3.01 -28.92 3.10
CA ASN A 30 2.68 -30.29 2.72
C ASN A 30 2.08 -30.43 1.31
N GLN A 31 1.99 -29.34 0.55
CA GLN A 31 1.37 -29.32 -0.77
C GLN A 31 2.40 -28.89 -1.82
N LYS A 32 2.26 -29.37 -3.05
CA LYS A 32 3.10 -28.97 -4.18
C LYS A 32 2.24 -28.82 -5.43
N ASN A 33 2.76 -28.11 -6.40
CA ASN A 33 2.11 -27.88 -7.69
C ASN A 33 0.72 -27.25 -7.59
N LEU A 34 0.50 -26.41 -6.56
CA LEU A 34 -0.74 -25.63 -6.46
C LEU A 34 -0.73 -24.50 -7.49
N GLU A 35 -1.90 -24.24 -8.08
CA GLU A 35 -2.17 -23.05 -8.89
C GLU A 35 -2.53 -21.88 -7.96
N ILE A 36 -1.66 -20.90 -7.85
CA ILE A 36 -1.79 -19.79 -6.92
C ILE A 36 -1.91 -18.47 -7.68
N LEU A 37 -2.96 -17.68 -7.39
CA LEU A 37 -3.11 -16.32 -7.87
C LEU A 37 -2.66 -15.34 -6.79
N GLU A 38 -1.60 -14.59 -7.04
CA GLU A 38 -1.21 -13.44 -6.23
C GLU A 38 -1.86 -12.18 -6.78
N ILE A 39 -2.57 -11.42 -5.93
CA ILE A 39 -3.20 -10.14 -6.29
C ILE A 39 -2.49 -9.01 -5.54
N GLY A 40 -1.99 -8.01 -6.28
CA GLY A 40 -1.19 -6.93 -5.74
C GLY A 40 0.30 -7.27 -5.63
N GLY A 41 0.84 -7.99 -6.63
CA GLY A 41 2.20 -8.53 -6.60
C GLY A 41 3.33 -7.51 -6.76
N ARG A 42 3.05 -6.28 -7.18
CA ARG A 42 4.02 -5.19 -7.38
C ARG A 42 5.23 -5.59 -8.23
N ASP A 43 6.34 -5.97 -7.60
CA ASP A 43 7.59 -6.42 -8.22
C ASP A 43 7.72 -7.95 -8.29
N GLY A 44 6.71 -8.70 -7.82
CA GLY A 44 6.69 -10.15 -7.83
C GLY A 44 7.60 -10.82 -6.80
N TYR A 45 8.06 -10.10 -5.77
CA TYR A 45 8.98 -10.66 -4.77
C TYR A 45 8.36 -11.84 -4.00
N GLN A 46 7.10 -11.73 -3.55
CA GLN A 46 6.43 -12.81 -2.84
C GLN A 46 6.03 -13.94 -3.80
N ALA A 47 5.57 -13.63 -5.03
CA ALA A 47 5.32 -14.63 -6.07
C ALA A 47 6.55 -15.49 -6.35
N ASN A 48 7.74 -14.88 -6.45
CA ASN A 48 8.98 -15.62 -6.63
C ASN A 48 9.25 -16.59 -5.47
N MET A 49 9.10 -16.13 -4.24
CA MET A 49 9.31 -16.97 -3.05
C MET A 49 8.34 -18.16 -2.98
N ILE A 50 7.08 -17.99 -3.41
CA ILE A 50 6.08 -19.06 -3.48
C ILE A 50 6.44 -20.05 -4.61
N SER A 51 6.84 -19.53 -5.77
CA SER A 51 7.27 -20.32 -6.92
C SER A 51 8.50 -21.18 -6.60
N ASP A 52 9.46 -20.63 -5.84
CA ASP A 52 10.66 -21.36 -5.37
C ASP A 52 10.33 -22.56 -4.45
N LYS A 53 9.10 -22.61 -3.91
CA LYS A 53 8.60 -23.76 -3.14
C LYS A 53 7.94 -24.84 -4.01
N GLY A 54 7.89 -24.63 -5.32
CA GLY A 54 7.37 -25.61 -6.29
C GLY A 54 5.87 -25.44 -6.57
N HIS A 55 5.33 -24.22 -6.45
CA HIS A 55 3.98 -23.88 -6.83
C HIS A 55 3.94 -23.10 -8.15
N ASN A 56 2.84 -23.20 -8.89
CA ASN A 56 2.59 -22.40 -10.08
C ASN A 56 1.95 -21.09 -9.69
N VAL A 57 2.68 -19.98 -9.82
CA VAL A 57 2.19 -18.67 -9.39
C VAL A 57 1.87 -17.79 -10.58
N THR A 58 0.66 -17.30 -10.63
CA THR A 58 0.25 -16.17 -11.49
C THR A 58 0.12 -14.94 -10.62
N SER A 59 0.88 -13.90 -10.94
CA SER A 59 0.85 -12.63 -10.19
C SER A 59 0.28 -11.51 -11.03
N ILE A 60 -0.64 -10.73 -10.45
CA ILE A 60 -1.24 -9.55 -11.08
C ILE A 60 -1.12 -8.31 -10.20
N ASP A 61 -1.01 -7.16 -10.84
CA ASP A 61 -1.03 -5.85 -10.17
C ASP A 61 -1.63 -4.80 -11.12
N ILE A 62 -2.28 -3.79 -10.58
CA ILE A 62 -2.81 -2.67 -11.37
C ILE A 62 -1.67 -1.82 -11.95
N ASN A 63 -0.55 -1.72 -11.21
CA ASN A 63 0.66 -0.98 -11.58
C ASN A 63 1.93 -1.79 -11.26
N PRO A 64 2.27 -2.81 -12.08
CA PRO A 64 3.48 -3.60 -11.88
C PRO A 64 4.74 -2.73 -11.87
N ILE A 65 5.67 -3.04 -10.97
CA ILE A 65 6.93 -2.29 -10.80
C ILE A 65 8.10 -3.09 -11.38
N TYR A 66 9.07 -2.41 -11.95
CA TYR A 66 10.29 -3.00 -12.51
C TYR A 66 11.54 -2.52 -11.76
N PRO A 67 12.59 -3.37 -11.64
CA PRO A 67 12.70 -4.73 -12.13
C PRO A 67 11.84 -5.72 -11.35
N GLN A 68 11.38 -6.81 -12.00
CA GLN A 68 10.54 -7.85 -11.39
C GLN A 68 11.37 -9.05 -10.95
N PHE A 69 11.01 -9.63 -9.80
CA PHE A 69 11.55 -10.92 -9.31
C PHE A 69 10.79 -12.10 -9.92
N HIS A 70 9.49 -11.93 -10.13
CA HIS A 70 8.60 -12.85 -10.84
C HIS A 70 7.74 -12.03 -11.81
N THR A 71 7.32 -12.63 -12.91
CA THR A 71 6.47 -11.95 -13.90
C THR A 71 5.14 -11.53 -13.26
N VAL A 72 4.89 -10.23 -13.22
CA VAL A 72 3.63 -9.65 -12.75
C VAL A 72 2.88 -9.08 -13.94
N GLN A 73 1.69 -9.61 -14.19
CA GLN A 73 0.81 -9.16 -15.27
C GLN A 73 0.03 -7.93 -14.81
N LYS A 74 -0.23 -7.00 -15.72
CA LYS A 74 -1.13 -5.90 -15.44
C LYS A 74 -2.57 -6.40 -15.41
N GLY A 75 -3.27 -6.19 -14.30
CA GLY A 75 -4.64 -6.64 -14.12
C GLY A 75 -5.32 -6.00 -12.91
N THR A 76 -6.65 -6.10 -12.88
CA THR A 76 -7.48 -5.62 -11.78
C THR A 76 -8.26 -6.76 -11.14
N ILE A 77 -8.46 -6.67 -9.84
CA ILE A 77 -9.24 -7.66 -9.08
C ILE A 77 -10.73 -7.63 -9.44
N HIS A 78 -11.25 -6.51 -9.95
CA HIS A 78 -12.65 -6.35 -10.34
C HIS A 78 -13.01 -7.11 -11.60
N GLN A 79 -12.01 -7.47 -12.42
CA GLN A 79 -12.19 -8.24 -13.65
C GLN A 79 -10.97 -9.13 -13.87
N LEU A 80 -11.06 -10.35 -13.39
CA LEU A 80 -10.00 -11.35 -13.51
C LEU A 80 -10.13 -12.10 -14.84
N ASN A 81 -9.17 -11.92 -15.76
CA ASN A 81 -9.15 -12.57 -17.07
C ASN A 81 -8.71 -14.05 -16.98
N PHE A 82 -9.28 -14.79 -16.02
CA PHE A 82 -9.03 -16.20 -15.81
C PHE A 82 -10.33 -17.01 -15.89
N LYS A 83 -10.23 -18.28 -16.23
CA LYS A 83 -11.36 -19.20 -16.25
C LYS A 83 -11.86 -19.45 -14.82
N GLU A 84 -13.13 -19.85 -14.69
CA GLU A 84 -13.68 -20.31 -13.44
C GLU A 84 -12.91 -21.53 -12.91
N ASN A 85 -12.83 -21.66 -11.57
CA ASN A 85 -12.20 -22.79 -10.90
C ASN A 85 -10.73 -23.05 -11.36
N SER A 86 -9.96 -21.98 -11.57
CA SER A 86 -8.57 -22.07 -12.06
C SER A 86 -7.54 -22.19 -10.94
N PHE A 87 -7.79 -21.59 -9.78
CA PHE A 87 -6.78 -21.47 -8.72
C PHE A 87 -7.15 -22.26 -7.47
N ASP A 88 -6.15 -22.92 -6.88
CA ASP A 88 -6.27 -23.58 -5.58
C ASP A 88 -6.24 -22.56 -4.45
N ILE A 89 -5.43 -21.50 -4.63
CA ILE A 89 -5.23 -20.46 -3.64
C ILE A 89 -5.26 -19.10 -4.31
N ILE A 90 -5.94 -18.15 -3.67
CA ILE A 90 -5.80 -16.72 -3.96
C ILE A 90 -5.11 -16.07 -2.78
N TYR A 91 -3.99 -15.42 -3.04
CA TYR A 91 -3.15 -14.76 -2.05
C TYR A 91 -3.09 -13.25 -2.30
N SER A 92 -3.16 -12.46 -1.24
CA SER A 92 -2.81 -11.04 -1.31
C SER A 92 -2.23 -10.54 0.01
N SER A 93 -1.35 -9.55 -0.07
CA SER A 93 -0.74 -8.91 1.09
C SER A 93 -0.93 -7.40 1.04
N ASN A 94 -1.53 -6.86 2.12
CA ASN A 94 -1.74 -5.42 2.34
C ASN A 94 -2.50 -4.69 1.20
N MET A 95 -3.37 -5.39 0.47
CA MET A 95 -4.09 -4.86 -0.68
C MET A 95 -5.57 -4.59 -0.40
N LEU A 96 -6.23 -5.37 0.47
CA LEU A 96 -7.68 -5.29 0.70
C LEU A 96 -8.17 -3.90 1.12
N GLN A 97 -7.35 -3.15 1.84
CA GLN A 97 -7.69 -1.79 2.30
C GLN A 97 -7.75 -0.75 1.17
N GLU A 98 -7.20 -1.08 -0.02
CA GLU A 98 -7.17 -0.20 -1.18
C GLU A 98 -8.30 -0.49 -2.17
N ILE A 99 -9.08 -1.56 -1.93
CA ILE A 99 -10.16 -1.97 -2.83
C ILE A 99 -11.40 -1.10 -2.59
N GLN A 100 -11.88 -0.45 -3.63
CA GLN A 100 -13.08 0.42 -3.57
C GLN A 100 -14.38 -0.38 -3.55
N ASN A 101 -14.51 -1.43 -4.37
CA ASN A 101 -15.69 -2.29 -4.45
C ASN A 101 -15.34 -3.71 -4.02
N ILE A 102 -15.42 -3.95 -2.72
CA ILE A 102 -15.00 -5.21 -2.12
C ILE A 102 -15.91 -6.38 -2.50
N GLU A 103 -17.22 -6.16 -2.66
CA GLU A 103 -18.18 -7.21 -3.01
C GLU A 103 -17.95 -7.76 -4.42
N GLU A 104 -17.73 -6.89 -5.39
CA GLU A 104 -17.40 -7.27 -6.76
C GLU A 104 -16.08 -8.04 -6.81
N SER A 105 -15.08 -7.57 -6.07
CA SER A 105 -13.77 -8.22 -5.98
C SER A 105 -13.87 -9.63 -5.39
N PHE A 106 -14.65 -9.82 -4.33
CA PHE A 106 -14.89 -11.13 -3.75
C PHE A 106 -15.68 -12.06 -4.69
N THR A 107 -16.59 -11.52 -5.47
CA THR A 107 -17.34 -12.28 -6.48
C THR A 107 -16.40 -12.82 -7.56
N GLU A 108 -15.50 -11.98 -8.10
CA GLU A 108 -14.51 -12.38 -9.07
C GLU A 108 -13.49 -13.39 -8.48
N MET A 109 -13.00 -13.15 -7.27
CA MET A 109 -12.13 -14.12 -6.59
C MET A 109 -12.82 -15.48 -6.42
N LYS A 110 -14.07 -15.52 -5.96
CA LYS A 110 -14.84 -16.77 -5.84
C LYS A 110 -15.04 -17.48 -7.18
N ARG A 111 -15.26 -16.74 -8.26
CA ARG A 111 -15.43 -17.30 -9.60
C ARG A 111 -14.18 -18.05 -10.07
N VAL A 112 -13.01 -17.48 -9.88
CA VAL A 112 -11.75 -18.08 -10.35
C VAL A 112 -11.17 -19.11 -9.36
N LEU A 113 -11.64 -19.13 -8.12
CA LEU A 113 -11.21 -20.07 -7.09
C LEU A 113 -11.86 -21.44 -7.31
N LYS A 114 -11.12 -22.51 -7.15
CA LYS A 114 -11.64 -23.89 -7.16
C LYS A 114 -12.57 -24.12 -5.98
N LYS A 115 -13.44 -25.14 -6.09
CA LYS A 115 -14.48 -25.45 -5.08
C LYS A 115 -13.92 -25.62 -3.67
N ASP A 116 -12.77 -26.28 -3.55
CA ASP A 116 -12.09 -26.51 -2.27
C ASP A 116 -10.89 -25.57 -2.06
N GLY A 117 -10.83 -24.50 -2.86
CA GLY A 117 -9.77 -23.51 -2.79
C GLY A 117 -9.92 -22.59 -1.58
N ILE A 118 -8.82 -21.94 -1.23
CA ILE A 118 -8.77 -21.01 -0.10
C ILE A 118 -8.32 -19.63 -0.53
N ILE A 119 -8.81 -18.61 0.15
CA ILE A 119 -8.37 -17.22 -0.02
C ILE A 119 -7.57 -16.82 1.23
N ILE A 120 -6.36 -16.34 1.03
CA ILE A 120 -5.46 -15.91 2.10
C ILE A 120 -5.17 -14.42 1.91
N HIS A 121 -5.61 -13.61 2.87
CA HIS A 121 -5.32 -12.19 2.90
C HIS A 121 -4.48 -11.83 4.11
N ILE A 122 -3.35 -11.17 3.89
CA ILE A 122 -2.59 -10.54 4.95
C ILE A 122 -2.97 -9.08 5.01
N VAL A 123 -3.41 -8.64 6.18
CA VAL A 123 -3.78 -7.24 6.43
C VAL A 123 -3.04 -6.72 7.65
N PRO A 124 -2.67 -5.43 7.70
CA PRO A 124 -2.08 -4.83 8.88
C PRO A 124 -3.05 -4.92 10.06
N SER A 125 -2.55 -5.28 11.23
CA SER A 125 -3.37 -5.26 12.44
C SER A 125 -3.78 -3.82 12.81
N SER A 126 -4.92 -3.69 13.50
CA SER A 126 -5.38 -2.38 14.00
C SER A 126 -4.34 -1.70 14.91
N TRP A 127 -3.58 -2.49 15.67
CA TRP A 127 -2.47 -2.04 16.51
C TRP A 127 -1.33 -1.44 15.70
N TRP A 128 -0.96 -2.08 14.59
CA TRP A 128 0.04 -1.57 13.67
C TRP A 128 -0.41 -0.25 13.04
N SER A 129 -1.65 -0.17 12.60
CA SER A 129 -2.24 1.06 12.05
C SER A 129 -2.26 2.20 13.08
N LEU A 130 -2.58 1.91 14.34
CA LEU A 130 -2.54 2.91 15.42
C LEU A 130 -1.12 3.42 15.69
N ILE A 131 -0.13 2.51 15.78
CA ILE A 131 1.27 2.88 16.03
C ILE A 131 1.83 3.70 14.87
N THR A 132 1.60 3.29 13.62
CA THR A 132 2.12 4.00 12.44
C THR A 132 1.46 5.37 12.29
N ASN A 133 0.15 5.49 12.52
CA ASN A 133 -0.54 6.76 12.51
C ASN A 133 -0.05 7.69 13.65
N PHE A 134 0.04 7.17 14.87
CA PHE A 134 0.55 7.94 16.01
C PHE A 134 1.97 8.46 15.75
N TRP A 135 2.86 7.59 15.23
CA TRP A 135 4.22 7.97 14.88
C TRP A 135 4.26 9.02 13.76
N HIS A 136 3.40 8.90 12.79
CA HIS A 136 3.24 9.88 11.71
C HIS A 136 2.81 11.26 12.26
N TYR A 137 1.83 11.29 13.14
CA TYR A 137 1.39 12.52 13.80
C TYR A 137 2.47 13.14 14.71
N CYS A 138 3.31 12.33 15.32
CA CYS A 138 4.43 12.81 16.14
C CYS A 138 5.61 13.35 15.32
N ILE A 139 5.86 12.79 14.12
CA ILE A 139 7.01 13.17 13.29
C ILE A 139 6.69 14.33 12.35
N ILE A 140 5.47 14.39 11.80
CA ILE A 140 5.04 15.46 10.88
C ILE A 140 5.31 16.86 11.44
N PRO A 141 4.99 17.20 12.69
CA PRO A 141 5.30 18.53 13.26
C PRO A 141 6.80 18.83 13.24
N LYS A 142 7.66 17.85 13.57
CA LYS A 142 9.12 18.04 13.53
C LYS A 142 9.63 18.28 12.11
N TYR A 143 9.06 17.59 11.13
CA TYR A 143 9.45 17.73 9.72
C TYR A 143 8.95 19.06 9.13
N LEU A 144 7.74 19.49 9.48
CA LEU A 144 7.18 20.78 9.08
C LEU A 144 7.95 21.95 9.67
N ILE A 145 8.31 21.89 10.96
CA ILE A 145 9.10 22.94 11.65
C ILE A 145 10.51 23.05 11.03
N ARG A 146 11.09 21.92 10.57
CA ARG A 146 12.43 21.88 9.97
C ARG A 146 12.42 22.27 8.48
N SER A 147 11.26 22.27 7.82
CA SER A 147 11.19 22.59 6.40
C SER A 147 11.28 24.10 6.17
N ASN A 148 12.15 24.53 5.23
CA ASN A 148 12.26 25.92 4.82
C ASN A 148 10.96 26.48 4.22
N LYS A 149 10.06 25.61 3.73
CA LYS A 149 8.73 25.99 3.24
C LYS A 149 7.82 26.45 4.38
N PHE A 150 7.83 25.74 5.51
CA PHE A 150 7.03 26.12 6.68
C PHE A 150 7.50 27.45 7.28
N LYS A 151 8.83 27.65 7.39
CA LYS A 151 9.38 28.92 7.83
C LYS A 151 8.98 30.10 6.91
N LYS A 152 8.87 29.84 5.60
CA LYS A 152 8.48 30.86 4.62
C LYS A 152 7.01 31.22 4.73
N ILE A 153 6.11 30.22 4.94
CA ILE A 153 4.67 30.40 5.12
C ILE A 153 4.40 31.09 6.48
N PHE A 154 5.09 30.65 7.53
CA PHE A 154 4.95 31.25 8.87
C PHE A 154 5.41 32.72 8.90
N ASN A 155 6.55 33.03 8.25
CA ASN A 155 7.06 34.39 8.16
C ASN A 155 6.21 35.30 7.24
N SER A 156 5.54 34.77 6.20
CA SER A 156 4.63 35.54 5.37
C SER A 156 3.36 35.93 6.14
N ASN A 157 2.81 34.99 6.92
CA ASN A 157 1.64 35.25 7.75
C ASN A 157 1.93 36.23 8.91
N LEU A 158 3.15 36.20 9.47
CA LEU A 158 3.58 37.16 10.47
C LEU A 158 3.77 38.58 9.89
N LYS A 159 4.18 38.70 8.62
CA LYS A 159 4.27 40.01 7.95
C LYS A 159 2.90 40.60 7.65
N GLU A 160 1.90 39.78 7.27
CA GLU A 160 0.52 40.23 7.09
C GLU A 160 -0.12 40.73 8.41
N VAL A 161 0.17 40.02 9.53
CA VAL A 161 -0.32 40.44 10.85
C VAL A 161 0.30 41.78 11.35
N GLN A 162 1.51 42.10 10.92
CA GLN A 162 2.16 43.36 11.29
C GLN A 162 1.68 44.58 10.47
N VAL A 163 1.19 44.33 9.25
CA VAL A 163 0.64 45.43 8.40
C VAL A 163 -0.78 45.83 8.83
N GLU A 164 -1.55 44.94 9.46
CA GLU A 164 -2.90 45.21 9.93
C GLU A 164 -2.95 46.07 11.22
N LYS A 165 -1.83 46.36 11.86
CA LYS A 165 -1.85 47.21 13.08
C LYS A 165 -2.09 48.69 12.82
N ASN A 166 -2.10 49.15 11.58
CA ASN A 166 -2.26 50.57 11.24
C ASN A 166 -3.44 50.93 10.32
N GLY A 167 -4.46 50.10 10.20
CA GLY A 167 -5.62 50.47 9.40
C GLY A 167 -6.72 49.44 9.36
N SER A 168 -7.85 49.78 9.96
CA SER A 168 -9.23 49.24 9.89
C SER A 168 -9.40 47.77 9.43
N ILE A 169 -9.95 47.02 10.37
CA ILE A 169 -10.34 45.59 10.27
C ILE A 169 -11.31 45.36 9.11
N LYS A 170 -10.87 44.64 8.05
CA LYS A 170 -11.75 43.89 7.17
C LYS A 170 -11.36 42.43 7.24
N SER A 171 -12.15 41.65 7.99
CA SER A 171 -12.06 40.22 8.17
C SER A 171 -12.22 39.50 6.85
N SER A 172 -11.15 38.87 6.37
CA SER A 172 -11.24 37.81 5.37
C SER A 172 -10.76 36.49 6.00
N ARG A 173 -11.69 35.76 6.61
CA ARG A 173 -11.51 34.39 7.05
C ARG A 173 -11.36 33.48 5.80
N LYS A 174 -10.17 33.31 5.27
CA LYS A 174 -9.89 32.18 4.39
C LYS A 174 -9.77 30.92 5.24
N ASN A 175 -10.63 29.98 4.93
CA ASN A 175 -10.83 28.72 5.65
C ASN A 175 -9.53 27.93 5.83
N LEU A 176 -9.07 27.80 7.06
CA LEU A 176 -7.99 26.88 7.49
C LEU A 176 -8.35 25.40 7.24
N LYS A 177 -9.60 25.08 6.91
CA LYS A 177 -10.06 23.70 6.68
C LYS A 177 -9.52 23.06 5.38
N GLN A 178 -9.06 23.83 4.42
CA GLN A 178 -8.53 23.28 3.16
C GLN A 178 -7.06 22.84 3.21
N LEU A 179 -6.33 23.20 4.28
CA LEU A 179 -4.90 22.82 4.41
C LEU A 179 -4.67 21.48 5.10
N PHE A 180 -5.68 20.89 5.72
CA PHE A 180 -5.52 19.67 6.54
C PHE A 180 -6.21 18.42 6.01
N PHE A 181 -6.92 18.49 4.87
CA PHE A 181 -7.61 17.35 4.29
C PHE A 181 -7.33 17.22 2.79
N HIS A 182 -6.10 16.87 2.43
CA HIS A 182 -5.82 16.19 1.17
C HIS A 182 -5.22 14.83 1.51
N PRO A 183 -5.91 13.71 1.24
CA PRO A 183 -5.29 12.39 1.33
C PRO A 183 -4.18 12.34 0.27
N LEU A 184 -2.98 12.00 0.70
CA LEU A 184 -1.86 11.68 -0.17
C LEU A 184 -2.23 10.43 -0.98
N GLY A 185 -2.65 10.60 -2.21
CA GLY A 185 -2.93 9.46 -3.07
C GLY A 185 -4.06 9.64 -4.07
N ALA A 186 -4.17 10.80 -4.73
CA ALA A 186 -4.97 10.92 -5.95
C ALA A 186 -4.15 11.69 -6.99
N ASN A 187 -3.33 10.98 -7.74
CA ASN A 187 -2.89 11.44 -9.04
C ASN A 187 -3.69 10.69 -10.08
N THR A 188 -4.59 11.43 -10.72
CA THR A 188 -5.18 11.13 -12.02
C THR A 188 -4.11 10.93 -13.07
#